data_9e660cae87f1a5c89951aeef0b71312d
#
_entry.id   9e660cae87f1a5c89951aeef0b71312d
#
_cell.length_a   1.000
_cell.length_b   1.000
_cell.length_c   1.000
_cell.angle_alpha   90.00
_cell.angle_beta   90.00
_cell.angle_gamma   90.00
#
_symmetry.space_group_name_H-M   'P 1'
#
loop_
_entity.id
_entity.type
_entity.pdbx_description
1 polymer ?
#
loop_
_entity_poly.entity_id
_entity_poly.type
_entity_poly.pdbx_seq_one_letter_code
_entity_poly.pdbx_strand_id
1 'polypeptide(L)'
;MIKAIIFDWGGVLIDDPIPGLILYCSKYLNVSEGEFKGVLRRFRPDFERGMISEDVFWERACSELGVPKPNIESLWGDAFRSVYSEKREVFSLACSLKENGYRVGFLSNTEVPPMNYFYEKGYRFFDVAIFSCIVGVKKPERGIYEITLNRLGVQPKEAVFIDDKEENIRGAEGVGINAILFKSLEQLKKELSNFSIRI
;
A
#
# COMPACT_ATOMS: atom_id res chain seq x y z
N MET A 1 -0.50 3.06 -26.26
CA MET A 1 -1.87 3.01 -25.68
C MET A 1 -1.78 2.39 -24.32
N ILE A 2 -2.44 2.97 -23.31
CA ILE A 2 -2.48 2.43 -21.95
C ILE A 2 -3.29 1.13 -21.94
N LYS A 3 -2.79 0.13 -21.22
CA LYS A 3 -3.40 -1.19 -21.05
C LYS A 3 -3.64 -1.56 -19.58
N ALA A 4 -2.90 -0.94 -18.65
CA ALA A 4 -2.99 -1.24 -17.23
C ALA A 4 -3.02 0.01 -16.37
N ILE A 5 -3.80 -0.02 -15.30
CA ILE A 5 -3.82 0.99 -14.25
C ILE A 5 -3.48 0.30 -12.93
N ILE A 6 -2.50 0.85 -12.20
CA ILE A 6 -1.96 0.27 -10.97
C ILE A 6 -2.26 1.24 -9.85
N PHE A 7 -2.91 0.77 -8.80
CA PHE A 7 -3.31 1.57 -7.65
C PHE A 7 -2.47 1.22 -6.41
N ASP A 8 -1.99 2.24 -5.70
CA ASP A 8 -1.59 2.09 -4.30
C ASP A 8 -2.81 1.87 -3.41
N TRP A 9 -2.57 1.44 -2.19
CA TRP A 9 -3.61 1.20 -1.18
C TRP A 9 -3.82 2.41 -0.27
N GLY A 10 -2.89 2.60 0.70
CA GLY A 10 -2.99 3.66 1.70
C GLY A 10 -2.83 5.05 1.10
N GLY A 11 -3.78 5.96 1.36
CA GLY A 11 -3.82 7.29 0.75
C GLY A 11 -4.55 7.34 -0.60
N VAL A 12 -4.68 6.22 -1.32
CA VAL A 12 -5.34 6.14 -2.64
C VAL A 12 -6.67 5.41 -2.59
N LEU A 13 -6.68 4.10 -2.35
CA LEU A 13 -7.90 3.27 -2.27
C LEU A 13 -8.55 3.32 -0.89
N ILE A 14 -7.74 3.50 0.15
CA ILE A 14 -8.19 3.71 1.52
C ILE A 14 -7.58 5.00 2.08
N ASP A 15 -8.09 5.48 3.20
CA ASP A 15 -7.43 6.55 3.94
C ASP A 15 -6.04 6.09 4.41
N ASP A 16 -5.10 7.03 4.59
CA ASP A 16 -3.77 6.67 5.12
C ASP A 16 -3.91 6.05 6.52
N PRO A 17 -3.61 4.76 6.70
CA PRO A 17 -3.81 4.10 7.98
C PRO A 17 -2.74 4.47 9.02
N ILE A 18 -1.59 5.00 8.61
CA ILE A 18 -0.41 5.15 9.48
C ILE A 18 -0.67 6.01 10.71
N PRO A 19 -1.32 7.19 10.63
CA PRO A 19 -1.61 7.98 11.82
C PRO A 19 -2.46 7.23 12.84
N GLY A 20 -3.49 6.53 12.37
CA GLY A 20 -4.37 5.74 13.22
C GLY A 20 -3.68 4.50 13.83
N LEU A 21 -2.82 3.81 13.06
CA LEU A 21 -2.00 2.71 13.54
C LEU A 21 -1.08 3.16 14.68
N ILE A 22 -0.42 4.31 14.52
CA ILE A 22 0.45 4.88 15.54
C ILE A 22 -0.35 5.17 16.81
N LEU A 23 -1.49 5.83 16.68
CA LEU A 23 -2.35 6.16 17.82
C LEU A 23 -2.87 4.91 18.54
N TYR A 24 -3.30 3.90 17.79
CA TYR A 24 -3.81 2.66 18.38
C TYR A 24 -2.72 1.89 19.14
N CYS A 25 -1.59 1.65 18.48
CA CYS A 25 -0.49 0.87 19.06
C CYS A 25 0.16 1.60 20.24
N SER A 26 0.38 2.92 20.17
CA SER A 26 0.94 3.69 21.28
C SER A 26 0.05 3.66 22.51
N LYS A 27 -1.29 3.79 22.32
CA LYS A 27 -2.26 3.63 23.41
C LYS A 27 -2.23 2.24 24.04
N TYR A 28 -2.22 1.20 23.20
CA TYR A 28 -2.17 -0.20 23.69
C TYR A 28 -0.93 -0.46 24.53
N LEU A 29 0.23 0.02 24.08
CA LEU A 29 1.51 -0.14 24.74
C LEU A 29 1.74 0.83 25.90
N ASN A 30 0.85 1.79 26.10
CA ASN A 30 0.98 2.88 27.07
C ASN A 30 2.28 3.68 26.93
N VAL A 31 2.63 4.03 25.70
CA VAL A 31 3.78 4.88 25.34
C VAL A 31 3.32 6.11 24.57
N SER A 32 4.17 7.13 24.44
CA SER A 32 3.85 8.27 23.59
C SER A 32 3.91 7.91 22.10
N GLU A 33 3.11 8.60 21.27
CA GLU A 33 3.21 8.45 19.82
C GLU A 33 4.62 8.78 19.28
N GLY A 34 5.32 9.71 19.92
CA GLY A 34 6.69 10.08 19.54
C GLY A 34 7.68 8.94 19.69
N GLU A 35 7.63 8.24 20.83
CA GLU A 35 8.46 7.04 21.11
C GLU A 35 8.12 5.95 20.11
N PHE A 36 6.83 5.66 19.93
CA PHE A 36 6.40 4.62 18.98
C PHE A 36 6.79 4.96 17.53
N LYS A 37 6.66 6.21 17.08
CA LYS A 37 7.15 6.69 15.77
C LYS A 37 8.65 6.46 15.58
N GLY A 38 9.45 6.63 16.65
CA GLY A 38 10.88 6.36 16.62
C GLY A 38 11.19 4.90 16.30
N VAL A 39 10.58 4.00 17.03
CA VAL A 39 10.70 2.55 16.86
C VAL A 39 10.15 2.10 15.48
N LEU A 40 8.99 2.60 15.11
CA LEU A 40 8.37 2.28 13.81
C LEU A 40 9.30 2.64 12.66
N ARG A 41 9.93 3.83 12.70
CA ARG A 41 10.88 4.29 11.67
C ARG A 41 12.08 3.36 11.53
N ARG A 42 12.50 2.71 12.61
CA ARG A 42 13.64 1.79 12.64
C ARG A 42 13.31 0.40 12.11
N PHE A 43 12.21 -0.19 12.53
CA PHE A 43 11.92 -1.61 12.29
C PHE A 43 10.87 -1.87 11.21
N ARG A 44 10.01 -0.90 10.92
CA ARG A 44 8.97 -1.06 9.89
C ARG A 44 9.51 -1.33 8.47
N PRO A 45 10.64 -0.76 8.03
CA PRO A 45 11.17 -1.08 6.71
C PRO A 45 11.43 -2.57 6.47
N ASP A 46 11.91 -3.30 7.47
CA ASP A 46 12.14 -4.75 7.39
C ASP A 46 10.81 -5.52 7.50
N PHE A 47 9.87 -5.02 8.30
CA PHE A 47 8.54 -5.59 8.46
C PHE A 47 7.71 -5.45 7.17
N GLU A 48 7.75 -4.29 6.51
CA GLU A 48 7.12 -4.07 5.20
C GLU A 48 7.71 -4.95 4.08
N ARG A 49 8.98 -5.35 4.20
CA ARG A 49 9.60 -6.28 3.24
C ARG A 49 9.36 -7.74 3.57
N GLY A 50 8.72 -8.05 4.70
CA GLY A 50 8.58 -9.43 5.17
C GLY A 50 9.90 -10.07 5.65
N MET A 51 10.94 -9.26 5.87
CA MET A 51 12.23 -9.73 6.42
C MET A 51 12.14 -10.12 7.88
N ILE A 52 11.17 -9.56 8.59
CA ILE A 52 10.83 -9.93 9.96
C ILE A 52 9.33 -10.18 10.07
N SER A 53 8.95 -11.13 10.94
CA SER A 53 7.54 -11.37 11.27
C SER A 53 7.00 -10.28 12.20
N GLU A 54 5.68 -10.22 12.38
CA GLU A 54 5.06 -9.34 13.37
C GLU A 54 5.57 -9.64 14.79
N ASP A 55 5.78 -10.91 15.10
CA ASP A 55 6.31 -11.35 16.39
C ASP A 55 7.69 -10.75 16.66
N VAL A 56 8.60 -10.85 15.72
CA VAL A 56 9.96 -10.27 15.80
C VAL A 56 9.91 -8.73 15.82
N PHE A 57 8.98 -8.13 15.05
CA PHE A 57 8.77 -6.68 15.09
C PHE A 57 8.41 -6.22 16.50
N TRP A 58 7.43 -6.87 17.15
CA TRP A 58 7.02 -6.52 18.52
C TRP A 58 8.09 -6.84 19.57
N GLU A 59 8.84 -7.93 19.41
CA GLU A 59 9.97 -8.24 20.29
C GLU A 59 10.99 -7.09 20.30
N ARG A 60 11.42 -6.63 19.12
CA ARG A 60 12.40 -5.55 18.98
C ARG A 60 11.84 -4.20 19.44
N ALA A 61 10.60 -3.90 19.02
CA ALA A 61 9.93 -2.65 19.35
C ALA A 61 9.73 -2.48 20.84
N CYS A 62 9.21 -3.50 21.52
CA CYS A 62 8.93 -3.46 22.95
C CYS A 62 10.21 -3.50 23.80
N SER A 63 11.24 -4.22 23.34
CA SER A 63 12.56 -4.19 23.98
C SER A 63 13.15 -2.77 23.99
N GLU A 64 13.04 -2.04 22.86
CA GLU A 64 13.54 -0.65 22.79
C GLU A 64 12.69 0.33 23.60
N LEU A 65 11.37 0.10 23.64
CA LEU A 65 10.43 0.93 24.42
C LEU A 65 10.44 0.63 25.93
N GLY A 66 11.08 -0.47 26.35
CA GLY A 66 11.08 -0.91 27.75
C GLY A 66 9.71 -1.37 28.25
N VAL A 67 8.85 -1.90 27.38
CA VAL A 67 7.50 -2.37 27.68
C VAL A 67 7.33 -3.85 27.37
N PRO A 68 6.38 -4.55 28.02
CA PRO A 68 6.12 -5.94 27.69
C PRO A 68 5.55 -6.09 26.28
N LYS A 69 5.93 -7.20 25.61
CA LYS A 69 5.38 -7.56 24.30
C LYS A 69 3.88 -7.82 24.40
N PRO A 70 3.08 -7.41 23.37
CA PRO A 70 1.66 -7.71 23.32
C PRO A 70 1.37 -9.21 23.42
N ASN A 71 0.42 -9.57 24.26
CA ASN A 71 -0.06 -10.96 24.41
C ASN A 71 -1.41 -11.12 23.70
N ILE A 72 -1.43 -10.83 22.40
CA ILE A 72 -2.58 -11.01 21.51
C ILE A 72 -2.07 -11.53 20.15
N GLU A 73 -2.95 -12.10 19.36
CA GLU A 73 -2.60 -12.75 18.09
C GLU A 73 -1.91 -11.78 17.12
N SER A 74 -2.47 -10.59 16.92
CA SER A 74 -1.92 -9.57 16.02
C SER A 74 -2.35 -8.16 16.44
N LEU A 75 -1.49 -7.45 17.16
CA LEU A 75 -1.75 -6.04 17.49
C LEU A 75 -1.75 -5.15 16.24
N TRP A 76 -0.85 -5.42 15.28
CA TRP A 76 -0.80 -4.67 14.03
C TRP A 76 -2.04 -4.89 13.17
N GLY A 77 -2.51 -6.13 13.11
CA GLY A 77 -3.74 -6.49 12.41
C GLY A 77 -4.99 -5.86 13.03
N ASP A 78 -5.12 -5.91 14.36
CA ASP A 78 -6.26 -5.28 15.06
C ASP A 78 -6.25 -3.76 14.90
N ALA A 79 -5.08 -3.14 15.01
CA ALA A 79 -4.91 -1.72 14.75
C ALA A 79 -5.33 -1.36 13.31
N PHE A 80 -4.87 -2.12 12.31
CA PHE A 80 -5.22 -1.88 10.92
C PHE A 80 -6.73 -2.02 10.66
N ARG A 81 -7.37 -3.08 11.18
CA ARG A 81 -8.82 -3.27 11.09
C ARG A 81 -9.60 -2.10 11.68
N SER A 82 -9.13 -1.55 12.82
CA SER A 82 -9.80 -0.46 13.52
C SER A 82 -9.76 0.88 12.77
N VAL A 83 -8.73 1.09 11.95
CA VAL A 83 -8.53 2.36 11.22
C VAL A 83 -8.83 2.25 9.73
N TYR A 84 -9.19 1.07 9.26
CA TYR A 84 -9.47 0.82 7.85
C TYR A 84 -10.70 1.59 7.38
N SER A 85 -10.54 2.41 6.35
CA SER A 85 -11.59 3.24 5.75
C SER A 85 -11.47 3.26 4.24
N GLU A 86 -12.45 2.71 3.52
CA GLU A 86 -12.46 2.64 2.05
C GLU A 86 -12.84 3.98 1.43
N LYS A 87 -12.09 4.41 0.42
CA LYS A 87 -12.50 5.45 -0.53
C LYS A 87 -13.36 4.79 -1.61
N ARG A 88 -14.62 4.50 -1.30
CA ARG A 88 -15.54 3.71 -2.13
C ARG A 88 -15.62 4.20 -3.57
N GLU A 89 -15.55 5.50 -3.78
CA GLU A 89 -15.61 6.07 -5.13
C GLU A 89 -14.35 5.77 -5.96
N VAL A 90 -13.17 5.65 -5.32
CA VAL A 90 -11.95 5.24 -6.00
C VAL A 90 -11.98 3.75 -6.33
N PHE A 91 -12.53 2.93 -5.42
CA PHE A 91 -12.80 1.51 -5.70
C PHE A 91 -13.78 1.35 -6.88
N SER A 92 -14.87 2.14 -6.91
CA SER A 92 -15.83 2.13 -8.02
C SER A 92 -15.16 2.51 -9.35
N LEU A 93 -14.26 3.51 -9.34
CA LEU A 93 -13.48 3.87 -10.51
C LEU A 93 -12.59 2.71 -10.98
N ALA A 94 -11.90 2.04 -10.05
CA ALA A 94 -11.05 0.89 -10.39
C ALA A 94 -11.88 -0.27 -11.01
N CYS A 95 -13.08 -0.53 -10.50
CA CYS A 95 -14.01 -1.50 -11.09
C CYS A 95 -14.45 -1.09 -12.50
N SER A 96 -14.85 0.18 -12.70
CA SER A 96 -15.23 0.69 -14.04
C SER A 96 -14.08 0.58 -15.04
N LEU A 97 -12.85 0.86 -14.63
CA LEU A 97 -11.68 0.68 -15.49
C LEU A 97 -11.49 -0.78 -15.90
N LYS A 98 -11.71 -1.71 -14.97
CA LYS A 98 -11.70 -3.14 -15.28
C LYS A 98 -12.78 -3.52 -16.30
N GLU A 99 -14.00 -3.04 -16.13
CA GLU A 99 -15.13 -3.27 -17.03
C GLU A 99 -14.87 -2.66 -18.42
N ASN A 100 -14.15 -1.54 -18.49
CA ASN A 100 -13.72 -0.91 -19.74
C ASN A 100 -12.54 -1.62 -20.43
N GLY A 101 -12.10 -2.77 -19.91
CA GLY A 101 -11.11 -3.65 -20.52
C GLY A 101 -9.66 -3.36 -20.14
N TYR A 102 -9.39 -2.46 -19.19
CA TYR A 102 -8.05 -2.27 -18.66
C TYR A 102 -7.68 -3.37 -17.65
N ARG A 103 -6.41 -3.73 -17.60
CA ARG A 103 -5.88 -4.52 -16.49
C ARG A 103 -5.75 -3.63 -15.26
N VAL A 104 -6.22 -4.10 -14.12
CA VAL A 104 -6.17 -3.34 -12.88
C VAL A 104 -5.21 -4.03 -11.92
N GLY A 105 -4.11 -3.34 -11.59
CA GLY A 105 -3.10 -3.77 -10.65
C GLY A 105 -3.26 -3.11 -9.28
N PHE A 106 -2.88 -3.84 -8.25
CA PHE A 106 -2.72 -3.35 -6.89
C PHE A 106 -1.26 -3.47 -6.49
N LEU A 107 -0.68 -2.41 -5.91
CA LEU A 107 0.74 -2.35 -5.52
C LEU A 107 0.91 -1.61 -4.21
N SER A 108 1.19 -2.32 -3.12
CA SER A 108 1.29 -1.73 -1.79
C SER A 108 2.58 -2.08 -1.04
N ASN A 109 3.13 -1.06 -0.36
CA ASN A 109 4.09 -1.29 0.74
C ASN A 109 3.28 -1.63 1.98
N THR A 110 3.29 -2.89 2.39
CA THR A 110 2.46 -3.36 3.49
C THR A 110 3.01 -4.61 4.15
N GLU A 111 2.65 -4.80 5.39
CA GLU A 111 3.00 -5.91 6.24
C GLU A 111 2.02 -7.08 6.04
N VAL A 112 2.35 -8.27 6.59
CA VAL A 112 1.53 -9.47 6.46
C VAL A 112 0.10 -9.31 7.04
N PRO A 113 -0.12 -8.72 8.24
CA PRO A 113 -1.48 -8.63 8.79
C PRO A 113 -2.45 -7.79 7.94
N PRO A 114 -2.09 -6.58 7.44
CA PRO A 114 -2.93 -5.86 6.49
C PRO A 114 -3.15 -6.62 5.17
N MET A 115 -2.13 -7.31 4.65
CA MET A 115 -2.29 -8.16 3.46
C MET A 115 -3.34 -9.26 3.69
N ASN A 116 -3.32 -9.93 4.85
CA ASN A 116 -4.35 -10.92 5.19
C ASN A 116 -5.74 -10.29 5.17
N TYR A 117 -5.87 -9.10 5.73
CA TYR A 117 -7.14 -8.36 5.70
C TYR A 117 -7.59 -7.99 4.28
N PHE A 118 -6.67 -7.63 3.38
CA PHE A 118 -7.00 -7.44 1.96
C PHE A 118 -7.65 -8.70 1.35
N TYR A 119 -7.11 -9.89 1.63
CA TYR A 119 -7.70 -11.14 1.13
C TYR A 119 -9.05 -11.46 1.80
N GLU A 120 -9.22 -11.16 3.08
CA GLU A 120 -10.51 -11.30 3.78
C GLU A 120 -11.59 -10.41 3.16
N LYS A 121 -11.24 -9.20 2.69
CA LYS A 121 -12.16 -8.30 1.98
C LYS A 121 -12.60 -8.86 0.62
N GLY A 122 -11.87 -9.81 0.06
CA GLY A 122 -12.26 -10.52 -1.15
C GLY A 122 -12.26 -9.69 -2.43
N TYR A 123 -11.37 -8.74 -2.58
CA TYR A 123 -11.23 -7.93 -3.79
C TYR A 123 -10.80 -8.79 -4.99
N ARG A 124 -11.78 -9.13 -5.86
CA ARG A 124 -11.56 -10.03 -7.01
C ARG A 124 -11.37 -9.32 -8.34
N PHE A 125 -11.51 -8.01 -8.38
CA PHE A 125 -11.41 -7.26 -9.63
C PHE A 125 -9.97 -6.89 -10.01
N PHE A 126 -9.02 -6.97 -9.09
CA PHE A 126 -7.61 -6.80 -9.41
C PHE A 126 -7.08 -8.00 -10.18
N ASP A 127 -6.44 -7.76 -11.34
CA ASP A 127 -5.75 -8.81 -12.10
C ASP A 127 -4.48 -9.28 -11.39
N VAL A 128 -3.83 -8.35 -10.71
CA VAL A 128 -2.59 -8.59 -9.98
C VAL A 128 -2.61 -7.80 -8.67
N ALA A 129 -2.23 -8.43 -7.57
CA ALA A 129 -1.97 -7.78 -6.30
C ALA A 129 -0.53 -8.05 -5.87
N ILE A 130 0.24 -7.00 -5.67
CA ILE A 130 1.65 -7.03 -5.23
C ILE A 130 1.75 -6.41 -3.85
N PHE A 131 2.33 -7.16 -2.94
CA PHE A 131 2.59 -6.76 -1.55
C PHE A 131 4.10 -6.82 -1.31
N SER A 132 4.68 -5.74 -0.79
CA SER A 132 6.12 -5.67 -0.50
C SER A 132 6.59 -6.78 0.45
N CYS A 133 5.78 -7.15 1.44
CA CYS A 133 6.08 -8.21 2.39
C CYS A 133 6.18 -9.62 1.77
N ILE A 134 5.67 -9.81 0.54
CA ILE A 134 5.74 -11.08 -0.18
C ILE A 134 6.89 -11.09 -1.19
N VAL A 135 7.15 -9.94 -1.84
CA VAL A 135 8.18 -9.88 -2.89
C VAL A 135 9.55 -9.44 -2.38
N GLY A 136 9.66 -9.03 -1.11
CA GLY A 136 10.93 -8.68 -0.46
C GLY A 136 11.51 -7.31 -0.86
N VAL A 137 10.85 -6.61 -1.79
CA VAL A 137 11.21 -5.26 -2.25
C VAL A 137 10.02 -4.33 -2.12
N LYS A 138 10.27 -3.04 -1.97
CA LYS A 138 9.20 -2.05 -1.75
C LYS A 138 9.36 -0.80 -2.61
N LYS A 139 8.29 -0.05 -2.79
CA LYS A 139 8.34 1.29 -3.41
C LYS A 139 9.23 2.22 -2.55
N PRO A 140 10.07 3.05 -3.12
CA PRO A 140 10.26 3.34 -4.55
C PRO A 140 11.35 2.49 -5.27
N GLU A 141 11.71 1.32 -4.76
CA GLU A 141 12.72 0.47 -5.36
C GLU A 141 12.28 -0.04 -6.75
N ARG A 142 13.16 0.03 -7.73
CA ARG A 142 12.93 -0.37 -9.13
C ARG A 142 12.28 -1.75 -9.26
N GLY A 143 12.75 -2.72 -8.46
CA GLY A 143 12.35 -4.12 -8.56
C GLY A 143 10.85 -4.35 -8.37
N ILE A 144 10.17 -3.58 -7.47
CA ILE A 144 8.74 -3.81 -7.22
C ILE A 144 7.87 -3.41 -8.42
N TYR A 145 8.26 -2.35 -9.13
CA TYR A 145 7.57 -1.91 -10.35
C TYR A 145 7.77 -2.91 -11.49
N GLU A 146 9.00 -3.42 -11.68
CA GLU A 146 9.32 -4.43 -12.70
C GLU A 146 8.54 -5.73 -12.44
N ILE A 147 8.46 -6.20 -11.19
CA ILE A 147 7.64 -7.36 -10.80
C ILE A 147 6.17 -7.11 -11.15
N THR A 148 5.65 -5.93 -10.84
CA THR A 148 4.25 -5.56 -11.12
C THR A 148 3.95 -5.58 -12.61
N LEU A 149 4.79 -4.93 -13.43
CA LEU A 149 4.66 -4.91 -14.88
C LEU A 149 4.72 -6.30 -15.50
N ASN A 150 5.68 -7.12 -15.07
CA ASN A 150 5.85 -8.49 -15.55
C ASN A 150 4.61 -9.34 -15.25
N ARG A 151 4.05 -9.23 -14.04
CA ARG A 151 2.84 -9.99 -13.68
C ARG A 151 1.60 -9.49 -14.41
N LEU A 152 1.51 -8.17 -14.67
CA LEU A 152 0.46 -7.60 -15.51
C LEU A 152 0.66 -7.90 -17.00
N GLY A 153 1.85 -8.30 -17.45
CA GLY A 153 2.16 -8.57 -18.84
C GLY A 153 2.08 -7.32 -19.72
N VAL A 154 2.56 -6.18 -19.23
CA VAL A 154 2.55 -4.89 -19.95
C VAL A 154 3.93 -4.25 -19.96
N GLN A 155 4.18 -3.40 -20.97
CA GLN A 155 5.38 -2.57 -21.01
C GLN A 155 5.22 -1.33 -20.12
N PRO A 156 6.29 -0.73 -19.60
CA PRO A 156 6.22 0.45 -18.72
C PRO A 156 5.33 1.58 -19.27
N LYS A 157 5.48 1.92 -20.56
CA LYS A 157 4.71 2.98 -21.24
C LYS A 157 3.21 2.65 -21.44
N GLU A 158 2.82 1.40 -21.22
CA GLU A 158 1.45 0.92 -21.31
C GLU A 158 0.73 0.92 -19.95
N ALA A 159 1.42 1.31 -18.89
CA ALA A 159 0.88 1.37 -17.54
C ALA A 159 0.79 2.81 -17.01
N VAL A 160 -0.20 3.03 -16.15
CA VAL A 160 -0.31 4.23 -15.31
C VAL A 160 -0.31 3.76 -13.85
N PHE A 161 0.58 4.33 -13.03
CA PHE A 161 0.65 4.09 -11.60
C PHE A 161 0.10 5.28 -10.83
N ILE A 162 -0.70 5.02 -9.81
CA ILE A 162 -1.40 6.01 -8.99
C ILE A 162 -0.96 5.82 -7.53
N ASP A 163 -0.35 6.85 -6.94
CA ASP A 163 0.16 6.81 -5.56
C ASP A 163 0.09 8.22 -4.96
N ASP A 164 -0.05 8.34 -3.64
CA ASP A 164 -0.12 9.61 -2.92
C ASP A 164 1.25 10.18 -2.53
N LYS A 165 2.34 9.42 -2.76
CA LYS A 165 3.71 9.79 -2.37
C LYS A 165 4.58 10.11 -3.58
N GLU A 166 5.12 11.32 -3.60
CA GLU A 166 6.02 11.76 -4.69
C GLU A 166 7.23 10.86 -4.91
N GLU A 167 7.78 10.28 -3.82
CA GLU A 167 8.93 9.37 -3.95
C GLU A 167 8.57 8.11 -4.74
N ASN A 168 7.36 7.57 -4.56
CA ASN A 168 6.87 6.41 -5.28
C ASN A 168 6.58 6.75 -6.75
N ILE A 169 6.03 7.94 -7.01
CA ILE A 169 5.83 8.45 -8.37
C ILE A 169 7.16 8.53 -9.10
N ARG A 170 8.18 9.16 -8.50
CA ARG A 170 9.52 9.25 -9.09
C ARG A 170 10.15 7.87 -9.33
N GLY A 171 9.92 6.91 -8.42
CA GLY A 171 10.37 5.53 -8.60
C GLY A 171 9.73 4.85 -9.81
N ALA A 172 8.43 5.03 -10.01
CA ALA A 172 7.70 4.50 -11.16
C ALA A 172 8.14 5.14 -12.49
N GLU A 173 8.29 6.48 -12.52
CA GLU A 173 8.81 7.21 -13.67
C GLU A 173 10.23 6.78 -14.04
N GLY A 174 11.07 6.49 -13.03
CA GLY A 174 12.43 5.98 -13.21
C GLY A 174 12.52 4.63 -13.92
N VAL A 175 11.44 3.85 -13.98
CA VAL A 175 11.33 2.62 -14.79
C VAL A 175 10.52 2.81 -16.07
N GLY A 176 10.04 4.04 -16.34
CA GLY A 176 9.31 4.41 -17.56
C GLY A 176 7.80 4.22 -17.50
N ILE A 177 7.22 4.02 -16.31
CA ILE A 177 5.77 3.99 -16.09
C ILE A 177 5.25 5.42 -16.09
N ASN A 178 4.08 5.66 -16.70
CA ASN A 178 3.38 6.92 -16.50
C ASN A 178 2.84 6.94 -15.07
N ALA A 179 2.95 8.06 -14.35
CA ALA A 179 2.56 8.11 -12.96
C ALA A 179 1.68 9.32 -12.66
N ILE A 180 0.75 9.15 -11.72
CA ILE A 180 -0.19 10.20 -11.28
C ILE A 180 -0.06 10.32 -9.76
N LEU A 181 0.33 11.49 -9.28
CA LEU A 181 0.28 11.83 -7.86
C LEU A 181 -1.17 12.05 -7.45
N PHE A 182 -1.71 11.13 -6.67
CA PHE A 182 -3.10 11.19 -6.22
C PHE A 182 -3.32 12.31 -5.21
N LYS A 183 -4.33 13.14 -5.44
CA LYS A 183 -4.76 14.21 -4.53
C LYS A 183 -6.27 14.13 -4.26
N SER A 184 -7.05 13.81 -5.28
CA SER A 184 -8.50 13.64 -5.19
C SER A 184 -9.02 12.81 -6.34
N LEU A 185 -10.24 12.27 -6.21
CA LEU A 185 -10.90 11.53 -7.29
C LEU A 185 -11.11 12.40 -8.54
N GLU A 186 -11.48 13.66 -8.37
CA GLU A 186 -11.73 14.58 -9.49
C GLU A 186 -10.45 14.84 -10.29
N GLN A 187 -9.34 15.13 -9.57
CA GLN A 187 -8.03 15.29 -10.19
C GLN A 187 -7.62 13.99 -10.91
N LEU A 188 -7.78 12.82 -10.26
CA LEU A 188 -7.43 11.54 -10.86
C LEU A 188 -8.19 11.30 -12.18
N LYS A 189 -9.53 11.50 -12.19
CA LYS A 189 -10.35 11.35 -13.41
C LYS A 189 -9.86 12.27 -14.52
N LYS A 190 -9.56 13.53 -14.22
CA LYS A 190 -9.02 14.49 -15.20
C LYS A 190 -7.68 14.01 -15.76
N GLU A 191 -6.77 13.54 -14.93
CA GLU A 191 -5.46 13.07 -15.39
C GLU A 191 -5.55 11.77 -16.20
N LEU A 192 -6.41 10.83 -15.80
CA LEU A 192 -6.66 9.62 -16.58
C LEU A 192 -7.21 9.97 -18.00
N SER A 193 -8.06 10.98 -18.11
CA SER A 193 -8.57 11.44 -19.42
C SER A 193 -7.46 11.96 -20.34
N ASN A 194 -6.39 12.56 -19.80
CA ASN A 194 -5.24 13.02 -20.58
C ASN A 194 -4.48 11.85 -21.24
N PHE A 195 -4.56 10.65 -20.66
CA PHE A 195 -4.03 9.42 -21.27
C PHE A 195 -5.03 8.73 -22.21
N SER A 196 -6.16 9.38 -22.55
CA SER A 196 -7.25 8.81 -23.35
C SER A 196 -7.85 7.54 -22.73
N ILE A 197 -7.84 7.43 -21.41
CA ILE A 197 -8.43 6.33 -20.65
C ILE A 197 -9.92 6.61 -20.50
N ARG A 198 -10.76 5.63 -20.86
CA ARG A 198 -12.20 5.67 -20.64
C ARG A 198 -12.50 5.35 -19.18
N ILE A 199 -13.31 6.20 -18.55
CA ILE A 199 -13.74 6.07 -17.15
C ILE A 199 -15.20 5.65 -17.11
#